data_5dd5eee9cca692013f299919c4dae648
#
_entry.id   5dd5eee9cca692013f299919c4dae648
#
_cell.length_a   1.000
_cell.length_b   1.000
_cell.length_c   1.000
_cell.angle_alpha   90.00
_cell.angle_beta   90.00
_cell.angle_gamma   90.00
#
_symmetry.space_group_name_H-M   'P 1'
#
loop_
_entity.id
_entity.type
_entity.pdbx_description
1 polymer ?
#
loop_
_entity_poly.entity_id
_entity_poly.type
_entity_poly.pdbx_seq_one_letter_code
_entity_poly.pdbx_strand_id
1 'polypeptide(L)'
;MKDLNKLFKECVDIVTKDCGIEIGDIISVELNYRAKGRFGQCVSCGNGRYKLNFNHLIFDDRSDENAVKETIIHEILHTCKGCHGHKGQWKTLAICVSMMTPYQITRTSSYEHFGLDRPEQCSRTKNANYVFKCEGCGQKIIRQRVSKFVKHPERYRCGKCHGRLKFVPEESKYEIWTANPRLQAVSQLADRFSHE
;
A
#
# COMPACT_ATOMS: atom_id res chain seq x y z
N MET A 1 -4.91 -25.04 -2.41
CA MET A 1 -4.08 -23.81 -2.50
C MET A 1 -3.25 -23.90 -3.77
N LYS A 2 -3.24 -22.84 -4.59
CA LYS A 2 -2.47 -22.78 -5.84
C LYS A 2 -0.97 -22.98 -5.58
N ASP A 3 -0.31 -23.66 -6.52
CA ASP A 3 1.14 -23.95 -6.43
C ASP A 3 1.95 -22.68 -6.81
N LEU A 4 2.59 -22.07 -5.83
CA LEU A 4 3.44 -20.90 -6.02
C LEU A 4 4.58 -21.17 -7.00
N ASN A 5 5.28 -22.31 -6.87
CA ASN A 5 6.47 -22.60 -7.68
C ASN A 5 6.09 -22.79 -9.15
N LYS A 6 4.97 -23.47 -9.40
CA LYS A 6 4.43 -23.65 -10.75
C LYS A 6 4.09 -22.29 -11.39
N LEU A 7 3.27 -21.49 -10.71
CA LEU A 7 2.86 -20.17 -11.22
C LEU A 7 4.04 -19.22 -11.38
N PHE A 8 4.98 -19.24 -10.45
CA PHE A 8 6.19 -18.44 -10.55
C PHE A 8 7.02 -18.79 -11.79
N LYS A 9 7.25 -20.08 -12.06
CA LYS A 9 7.98 -20.54 -13.24
C LYS A 9 7.29 -20.09 -14.54
N GLU A 10 5.96 -20.24 -14.62
CA GLU A 10 5.18 -19.75 -15.75
C GLU A 10 5.36 -18.22 -15.95
N CYS A 11 5.29 -17.44 -14.87
CA CYS A 11 5.46 -15.99 -14.93
C CYS A 11 6.89 -15.58 -15.33
N VAL A 12 7.92 -16.30 -14.89
CA VAL A 12 9.30 -16.08 -15.33
C VAL A 12 9.41 -16.33 -16.83
N ASP A 13 8.84 -17.42 -17.35
CA ASP A 13 8.86 -17.74 -18.78
C ASP A 13 8.15 -16.65 -19.60
N ILE A 14 6.99 -16.17 -19.15
CA ILE A 14 6.27 -15.06 -19.79
C ILE A 14 7.15 -13.80 -19.85
N VAL A 15 7.76 -13.39 -18.74
CA VAL A 15 8.56 -12.16 -18.68
C VAL A 15 9.83 -12.29 -19.52
N THR A 16 10.54 -13.44 -19.44
CA THR A 16 11.85 -13.59 -20.07
C THR A 16 11.77 -14.07 -21.52
N LYS A 17 10.89 -15.03 -21.82
CA LYS A 17 10.81 -15.64 -23.16
C LYS A 17 9.83 -14.91 -24.06
N ASP A 18 8.60 -14.63 -23.56
CA ASP A 18 7.58 -14.03 -24.40
C ASP A 18 7.78 -12.52 -24.54
N CYS A 19 8.19 -11.83 -23.45
CA CYS A 19 8.42 -10.39 -23.45
C CYS A 19 9.89 -10.00 -23.65
N GLY A 20 10.85 -10.94 -23.62
CA GLY A 20 12.26 -10.66 -23.82
C GLY A 20 12.91 -9.76 -22.76
N ILE A 21 12.35 -9.72 -21.56
CA ILE A 21 12.80 -8.85 -20.48
C ILE A 21 13.84 -9.57 -19.61
N GLU A 22 15.02 -8.95 -19.44
CA GLU A 22 16.05 -9.43 -18.53
C GLU A 22 15.67 -9.15 -17.08
N ILE A 23 15.70 -10.19 -16.23
CA ILE A 23 15.35 -10.11 -14.80
C ILE A 23 16.59 -10.29 -13.93
N GLY A 24 16.53 -9.82 -12.67
CA GLY A 24 17.58 -10.05 -11.69
C GLY A 24 17.63 -11.49 -11.17
N ASP A 25 18.67 -11.82 -10.43
CA ASP A 25 18.85 -13.14 -9.80
C ASP A 25 17.87 -13.32 -8.61
N ILE A 26 16.86 -14.17 -8.78
CA ILE A 26 15.84 -14.44 -7.77
C ILE A 26 16.26 -15.68 -6.97
N ILE A 27 16.77 -15.46 -5.76
CA ILE A 27 17.36 -16.50 -4.90
C ILE A 27 16.37 -17.20 -3.99
N SER A 28 15.19 -16.62 -3.73
CA SER A 28 14.08 -17.31 -3.04
C SER A 28 12.72 -16.74 -3.41
N VAL A 29 11.71 -17.62 -3.38
CA VAL A 29 10.29 -17.27 -3.58
C VAL A 29 9.50 -17.97 -2.50
N GLU A 30 8.78 -17.19 -1.67
CA GLU A 30 8.17 -17.71 -0.45
C GLU A 30 6.76 -17.14 -0.23
N LEU A 31 5.90 -17.91 0.45
CA LEU A 31 4.61 -17.44 0.95
C LEU A 31 4.79 -16.70 2.29
N ASN A 32 4.15 -15.53 2.40
CA ASN A 32 4.13 -14.74 3.62
C ASN A 32 2.78 -14.88 4.33
N TYR A 33 2.77 -15.63 5.43
CA TYR A 33 1.59 -15.86 6.26
C TYR A 33 1.26 -14.71 7.23
N ARG A 34 2.15 -13.72 7.34
CA ARG A 34 1.96 -12.54 8.23
C ARG A 34 1.43 -11.32 7.48
N ALA A 35 1.51 -11.31 6.15
CA ALA A 35 1.06 -10.19 5.34
C ALA A 35 -0.46 -10.04 5.42
N LYS A 36 -0.95 -8.82 5.75
CA LYS A 36 -2.39 -8.53 5.89
C LYS A 36 -2.96 -7.65 4.78
N GLY A 37 -2.15 -6.84 4.13
CA GLY A 37 -2.64 -5.88 3.13
C GLY A 37 -1.66 -5.61 2.00
N ARG A 38 -0.54 -6.34 1.96
CA ARG A 38 0.40 -6.33 0.85
C ARG A 38 0.36 -7.70 0.20
N PHE A 39 0.19 -7.75 -1.12
CA PHE A 39 0.01 -8.98 -1.87
C PHE A 39 1.33 -9.59 -2.32
N GLY A 40 2.29 -8.76 -2.69
CA GLY A 40 3.66 -9.15 -3.05
C GLY A 40 4.72 -8.22 -2.45
N GLN A 41 5.96 -8.65 -2.47
CA GLN A 41 7.14 -7.87 -2.10
C GLN A 41 8.39 -8.41 -2.76
N CYS A 42 9.12 -7.54 -3.45
CA CYS A 42 10.49 -7.77 -3.88
C CYS A 42 11.46 -7.16 -2.87
N VAL A 43 12.41 -7.95 -2.37
CA VAL A 43 13.45 -7.54 -1.42
C VAL A 43 14.81 -7.68 -2.08
N SER A 44 15.53 -6.57 -2.24
CA SER A 44 16.90 -6.59 -2.74
C SER A 44 17.86 -7.12 -1.66
N CYS A 45 18.70 -8.07 -2.04
CA CYS A 45 19.75 -8.65 -1.19
C CYS A 45 21.15 -8.14 -1.55
N GLY A 46 21.24 -7.13 -2.43
CA GLY A 46 22.51 -6.64 -2.99
C GLY A 46 23.00 -7.49 -4.16
N ASN A 47 23.95 -6.93 -4.90
CA ASN A 47 24.60 -7.63 -6.05
C ASN A 47 23.62 -8.21 -7.09
N GLY A 48 22.51 -7.50 -7.35
CA GLY A 48 21.50 -7.96 -8.32
C GLY A 48 20.67 -9.16 -7.87
N ARG A 49 20.75 -9.56 -6.59
CA ARG A 49 20.00 -10.69 -6.02
C ARG A 49 18.76 -10.22 -5.29
N TYR A 50 17.68 -10.99 -5.41
CA TYR A 50 16.36 -10.64 -4.89
C TYR A 50 15.67 -11.83 -4.23
N LYS A 51 14.80 -11.52 -3.24
CA LYS A 51 13.85 -12.45 -2.66
C LYS A 51 12.44 -11.94 -2.91
N LEU A 52 11.54 -12.82 -3.35
CA LEU A 52 10.15 -12.50 -3.56
C LEU A 52 9.29 -13.16 -2.48
N ASN A 53 8.38 -12.38 -1.88
CA ASN A 53 7.44 -12.87 -0.89
C ASN A 53 6.02 -12.54 -1.32
N PHE A 54 5.13 -13.51 -1.26
CA PHE A 54 3.73 -13.35 -1.66
C PHE A 54 2.78 -13.64 -0.50
N ASN A 55 1.72 -12.87 -0.37
CA ASN A 55 0.69 -13.12 0.63
C ASN A 55 0.00 -14.47 0.34
N HIS A 56 0.02 -15.39 1.29
CA HIS A 56 -0.57 -16.72 1.15
C HIS A 56 -2.07 -16.69 0.78
N LEU A 57 -2.80 -15.64 1.20
CA LEU A 57 -4.24 -15.53 0.96
C LEU A 57 -4.59 -15.43 -0.53
N ILE A 58 -3.73 -14.83 -1.36
CA ILE A 58 -3.99 -14.76 -2.80
C ILE A 58 -3.77 -16.08 -3.53
N PHE A 59 -3.18 -17.08 -2.88
CA PHE A 59 -3.00 -18.44 -3.42
C PHE A 59 -4.14 -19.41 -3.03
N ASP A 60 -5.24 -18.90 -2.45
CA ASP A 60 -6.46 -19.68 -2.25
C ASP A 60 -6.98 -20.22 -3.60
N ASP A 61 -7.59 -21.42 -3.59
CA ASP A 61 -8.11 -22.04 -4.82
C ASP A 61 -9.20 -21.19 -5.50
N ARG A 62 -9.93 -20.40 -4.70
CA ARG A 62 -10.98 -19.48 -5.17
C ARG A 62 -10.43 -18.22 -5.85
N SER A 63 -9.17 -17.89 -5.65
CA SER A 63 -8.57 -16.70 -6.22
C SER A 63 -8.53 -16.77 -7.75
N ASP A 64 -8.74 -15.63 -8.39
CA ASP A 64 -8.48 -15.49 -9.82
C ASP A 64 -6.99 -15.72 -10.10
N GLU A 65 -6.67 -16.71 -10.94
CA GLU A 65 -5.29 -17.09 -11.24
C GLU A 65 -4.56 -16.02 -12.05
N ASN A 66 -5.27 -15.30 -12.91
CA ASN A 66 -4.65 -14.21 -13.68
C ASN A 66 -4.23 -13.07 -12.75
N ALA A 67 -5.07 -12.69 -11.78
CA ALA A 67 -4.70 -11.69 -10.78
C ALA A 67 -3.50 -12.12 -9.93
N VAL A 68 -3.37 -13.42 -9.63
CA VAL A 68 -2.19 -13.96 -8.94
C VAL A 68 -0.95 -13.84 -9.82
N LYS A 69 -1.03 -14.24 -11.11
CA LYS A 69 0.07 -14.12 -12.07
C LYS A 69 0.48 -12.66 -12.29
N GLU A 70 -0.48 -11.74 -12.41
CA GLU A 70 -0.20 -10.30 -12.49
C GLU A 70 0.61 -9.79 -11.30
N THR A 71 0.28 -10.26 -10.09
CA THR A 71 1.04 -9.92 -8.88
C THR A 71 2.45 -10.53 -8.91
N ILE A 72 2.60 -11.76 -9.36
CA ILE A 72 3.92 -12.41 -9.49
C ILE A 72 4.78 -11.65 -10.51
N ILE A 73 4.23 -11.34 -11.68
CA ILE A 73 4.92 -10.55 -12.73
C ILE A 73 5.30 -9.17 -12.20
N HIS A 74 4.41 -8.49 -11.47
CA HIS A 74 4.68 -7.20 -10.83
C HIS A 74 5.96 -7.24 -9.97
N GLU A 75 6.09 -8.27 -9.12
CA GLU A 75 7.28 -8.42 -8.25
C GLU A 75 8.53 -8.86 -9.03
N ILE A 76 8.38 -9.66 -10.08
CA ILE A 76 9.48 -9.99 -10.99
C ILE A 76 10.03 -8.73 -11.66
N LEU A 77 9.19 -7.83 -12.14
CA LEU A 77 9.61 -6.58 -12.76
C LEU A 77 10.41 -5.68 -11.81
N HIS A 78 10.19 -5.77 -10.50
CA HIS A 78 11.01 -5.07 -9.52
C HIS A 78 12.45 -5.58 -9.43
N THR A 79 12.76 -6.77 -9.96
CA THR A 79 14.13 -7.29 -10.03
C THR A 79 14.93 -6.72 -11.20
N CYS A 80 14.26 -6.14 -12.21
CA CYS A 80 14.90 -5.56 -13.36
C CYS A 80 15.73 -4.32 -12.99
N LYS A 81 16.79 -4.05 -13.74
CA LYS A 81 17.68 -2.91 -13.51
C LYS A 81 16.89 -1.59 -13.53
N GLY A 82 17.03 -0.77 -12.48
CA GLY A 82 16.36 0.53 -12.37
C GLY A 82 14.90 0.49 -11.94
N CYS A 83 14.35 -0.68 -11.58
CA CYS A 83 12.93 -0.90 -11.28
C CYS A 83 12.59 -0.92 -9.78
N HIS A 84 13.31 -0.18 -8.93
CA HIS A 84 13.08 -0.14 -7.47
C HIS A 84 11.74 0.49 -7.05
N GLY A 85 11.05 1.16 -7.94
CA GLY A 85 9.74 1.79 -7.67
C GLY A 85 8.84 1.75 -8.90
N HIS A 86 7.57 2.15 -8.76
CA HIS A 86 6.56 2.05 -9.82
C HIS A 86 6.58 3.23 -10.82
N LYS A 87 7.74 3.88 -11.02
CA LYS A 87 7.94 4.99 -11.98
C LYS A 87 9.06 4.63 -12.96
N GLY A 88 9.23 5.45 -13.99
CA GLY A 88 10.31 5.29 -14.96
C GLY A 88 10.30 3.91 -15.61
N GLN A 89 11.44 3.22 -15.57
CA GLN A 89 11.66 1.92 -16.19
C GLN A 89 10.61 0.87 -15.83
N TRP A 90 10.27 0.73 -14.53
CA TRP A 90 9.24 -0.22 -14.09
C TRP A 90 7.91 0.01 -14.81
N LYS A 91 7.45 1.27 -14.90
CA LYS A 91 6.19 1.60 -15.58
C LYS A 91 6.23 1.23 -17.06
N THR A 92 7.36 1.50 -17.72
CA THR A 92 7.55 1.13 -19.13
C THR A 92 7.46 -0.37 -19.33
N LEU A 93 8.16 -1.17 -18.50
CA LEU A 93 8.10 -2.63 -18.56
C LEU A 93 6.71 -3.19 -18.26
N ALA A 94 6.03 -2.64 -17.25
CA ALA A 94 4.65 -3.04 -16.92
C ALA A 94 3.68 -2.81 -18.08
N ILE A 95 3.79 -1.68 -18.78
CA ILE A 95 3.00 -1.39 -19.99
C ILE A 95 3.37 -2.38 -21.10
N CYS A 96 4.66 -2.63 -21.33
CA CYS A 96 5.13 -3.57 -22.35
C CYS A 96 4.54 -4.96 -22.13
N VAL A 97 4.64 -5.52 -20.92
CA VAL A 97 4.05 -6.83 -20.58
C VAL A 97 2.55 -6.82 -20.79
N SER A 98 1.84 -5.76 -20.36
CA SER A 98 0.38 -5.67 -20.52
C SER A 98 -0.07 -5.55 -21.98
N MET A 99 0.80 -5.09 -22.89
CA MET A 99 0.51 -5.05 -24.33
C MET A 99 0.79 -6.39 -25.04
N MET A 100 1.76 -7.16 -24.55
CA MET A 100 2.23 -8.41 -25.16
C MET A 100 1.51 -9.65 -24.63
N THR A 101 0.81 -9.52 -23.49
CA THR A 101 0.19 -10.63 -22.77
C THR A 101 -1.24 -10.29 -22.35
N PRO A 102 -2.08 -11.26 -21.97
CA PRO A 102 -3.41 -10.97 -21.44
C PRO A 102 -3.43 -10.34 -20.04
N TYR A 103 -2.27 -10.17 -19.39
CA TYR A 103 -2.16 -9.68 -18.01
C TYR A 103 -2.10 -8.16 -17.94
N GLN A 104 -2.78 -7.58 -16.94
CA GLN A 104 -2.80 -6.14 -16.69
C GLN A 104 -1.92 -5.78 -15.50
N ILE A 105 -0.67 -5.39 -15.76
CA ILE A 105 0.30 -5.10 -14.71
C ILE A 105 0.08 -3.70 -14.16
N THR A 106 -0.58 -3.62 -13.00
CA THR A 106 -0.93 -2.37 -12.33
C THR A 106 -0.05 -2.10 -11.11
N ARG A 107 0.00 -0.83 -10.68
CA ARG A 107 0.76 -0.42 -9.49
C ARG A 107 0.20 -0.98 -8.18
N THR A 108 -1.11 -1.18 -8.11
CA THR A 108 -1.83 -1.59 -6.89
C THR A 108 -2.89 -2.61 -7.24
N SER A 109 -3.12 -3.55 -6.34
CA SER A 109 -4.21 -4.52 -6.40
C SER A 109 -5.11 -4.41 -5.18
N SER A 110 -6.29 -5.01 -5.23
CA SER A 110 -7.23 -5.12 -4.11
C SER A 110 -7.67 -6.58 -3.94
N TYR A 111 -8.30 -6.92 -2.82
CA TYR A 111 -8.82 -8.29 -2.62
C TYR A 111 -9.88 -8.65 -3.65
N GLU A 112 -10.70 -7.67 -4.06
CA GLU A 112 -11.73 -7.82 -5.07
C GLU A 112 -11.15 -8.22 -6.44
N HIS A 113 -9.93 -7.74 -6.76
CA HIS A 113 -9.20 -8.11 -7.99
C HIS A 113 -8.88 -9.61 -8.03
N PHE A 114 -8.66 -10.23 -6.87
CA PHE A 114 -8.46 -11.67 -6.73
C PHE A 114 -9.78 -12.47 -6.59
N GLY A 115 -10.94 -11.82 -6.63
CA GLY A 115 -12.24 -12.46 -6.34
C GLY A 115 -12.38 -12.86 -4.87
N LEU A 116 -11.63 -12.21 -3.97
CA LEU A 116 -11.62 -12.52 -2.54
C LEU A 116 -12.23 -11.39 -1.72
N ASP A 117 -12.91 -11.76 -0.65
CA ASP A 117 -13.34 -10.82 0.36
C ASP A 117 -12.14 -10.32 1.18
N ARG A 118 -12.17 -9.04 1.51
CA ARG A 118 -11.14 -8.44 2.35
C ARG A 118 -11.25 -8.98 3.79
N PRO A 119 -10.23 -9.64 4.34
CA PRO A 119 -10.27 -10.11 5.72
C PRO A 119 -10.51 -8.95 6.70
N GLU A 120 -11.41 -9.14 7.68
CA GLU A 120 -11.70 -8.12 8.71
C GLU A 120 -10.45 -7.61 9.42
N GLN A 121 -9.46 -8.48 9.62
CA GLN A 121 -8.17 -8.17 10.24
C GLN A 121 -7.33 -7.17 9.42
N CYS A 122 -7.66 -6.98 8.14
CA CYS A 122 -7.04 -6.01 7.25
C CYS A 122 -7.71 -4.63 7.27
N SER A 123 -8.77 -4.45 8.08
CA SER A 123 -9.42 -3.17 8.25
C SER A 123 -8.44 -2.16 8.85
N ARG A 124 -8.15 -1.09 8.11
CA ARG A 124 -7.28 0.01 8.56
C ARG A 124 -7.89 0.83 9.71
N THR A 125 -9.15 0.58 10.04
CA THR A 125 -9.92 1.37 11.00
C THR A 125 -9.74 0.96 12.45
N LYS A 126 -9.18 -0.23 12.74
CA LYS A 126 -9.05 -0.72 14.13
C LYS A 126 -8.05 0.04 15.01
N ASN A 127 -7.15 0.88 14.44
CA ASN A 127 -6.23 1.72 15.20
C ASN A 127 -6.08 3.08 14.49
N ALA A 128 -7.05 3.95 14.68
CA ALA A 128 -6.95 5.34 14.20
C ALA A 128 -6.00 6.11 15.12
N ASN A 129 -4.72 6.18 14.75
CA ASN A 129 -3.72 6.89 15.56
C ASN A 129 -3.99 8.40 15.58
N TYR A 130 -4.37 8.95 14.42
CA TYR A 130 -4.70 10.39 14.27
C TYR A 130 -5.90 10.52 13.35
N VAL A 131 -6.96 11.13 13.84
CA VAL A 131 -8.20 11.38 13.10
C VAL A 131 -8.37 12.86 12.83
N PHE A 132 -8.67 13.21 11.59
CA PHE A 132 -9.02 14.57 11.18
C PHE A 132 -10.39 14.54 10.52
N LYS A 133 -11.16 15.61 10.71
CA LYS A 133 -12.46 15.80 10.08
C LYS A 133 -12.48 17.09 9.29
N CYS A 134 -13.07 17.06 8.10
CA CYS A 134 -13.27 18.24 7.30
C CYS A 134 -14.44 19.07 7.88
N GLU A 135 -14.23 20.34 8.18
CA GLU A 135 -15.25 21.26 8.67
C GLU A 135 -16.35 21.53 7.63
N GLY A 136 -16.04 21.43 6.34
CA GLY A 136 -17.00 21.70 5.27
C GLY A 136 -17.90 20.50 4.91
N CYS A 137 -17.34 19.28 4.77
CA CYS A 137 -18.11 18.12 4.28
C CYS A 137 -18.12 16.92 5.24
N GLY A 138 -17.55 17.04 6.43
CA GLY A 138 -17.51 15.96 7.42
C GLY A 138 -16.59 14.78 7.07
N GLN A 139 -15.89 14.80 5.92
CA GLN A 139 -14.99 13.71 5.50
C GLN A 139 -13.95 13.41 6.58
N LYS A 140 -13.90 12.16 7.06
CA LYS A 140 -12.86 11.69 7.98
C LYS A 140 -11.59 11.32 7.23
N ILE A 141 -10.45 11.72 7.77
CA ILE A 141 -9.11 11.41 7.26
C ILE A 141 -8.31 10.79 8.39
N ILE A 142 -7.93 9.52 8.22
CA ILE A 142 -7.19 8.76 9.24
C ILE A 142 -5.72 8.67 8.85
N ARG A 143 -4.82 8.85 9.82
CA ARG A 143 -3.37 8.67 9.67
C ARG A 143 -2.86 7.73 10.75
N GLN A 144 -1.95 6.83 10.35
CA GLN A 144 -1.36 5.82 11.24
C GLN A 144 0.00 6.24 11.78
N ARG A 145 0.65 7.19 11.12
CA ARG A 145 2.00 7.64 11.48
C ARG A 145 2.06 9.17 11.50
N VAL A 146 2.95 9.70 12.34
CA VAL A 146 3.29 11.12 12.31
C VAL A 146 3.89 11.46 10.93
N SER A 147 3.29 12.42 10.26
CA SER A 147 3.71 12.92 8.94
C SER A 147 3.70 14.44 8.95
N LYS A 148 4.19 15.09 7.89
CA LYS A 148 4.07 16.54 7.73
C LYS A 148 2.61 17.01 7.82
N PHE A 149 1.67 16.21 7.31
CA PHE A 149 0.23 16.48 7.45
C PHE A 149 -0.22 16.47 8.92
N VAL A 150 0.19 15.45 9.71
CA VAL A 150 -0.19 15.33 11.13
C VAL A 150 0.40 16.47 11.96
N LYS A 151 1.65 16.89 11.64
CA LYS A 151 2.34 18.00 12.32
C LYS A 151 1.78 19.38 11.95
N HIS A 152 1.32 19.53 10.72
CA HIS A 152 0.89 20.81 10.14
C HIS A 152 -0.40 20.66 9.33
N PRO A 153 -1.53 20.25 9.97
CA PRO A 153 -2.80 20.02 9.27
C PRO A 153 -3.36 21.30 8.63
N GLU A 154 -3.03 22.45 9.18
CA GLU A 154 -3.44 23.78 8.68
C GLU A 154 -2.94 24.08 7.25
N ARG A 155 -1.88 23.41 6.81
CA ARG A 155 -1.30 23.55 5.45
C ARG A 155 -2.03 22.72 4.39
N TYR A 156 -3.01 21.92 4.79
CA TYR A 156 -3.72 20.99 3.92
C TYR A 156 -5.20 21.33 3.85
N ARG A 157 -5.84 20.86 2.78
CA ARG A 157 -7.27 21.02 2.54
C ARG A 157 -7.89 19.67 2.23
N CYS A 158 -9.18 19.56 2.45
CA CYS A 158 -9.97 18.38 2.11
C CYS A 158 -9.90 18.11 0.61
N GLY A 159 -9.55 16.88 0.21
CA GLY A 159 -9.50 16.51 -1.22
C GLY A 159 -10.87 16.48 -1.89
N LYS A 160 -11.98 16.48 -1.12
CA LYS A 160 -13.34 16.44 -1.66
C LYS A 160 -13.95 17.85 -1.85
N CYS A 161 -13.80 18.73 -0.87
CA CYS A 161 -14.48 20.04 -0.86
C CYS A 161 -13.55 21.22 -0.56
N HIS A 162 -12.24 20.99 -0.47
CA HIS A 162 -11.23 21.98 -0.14
C HIS A 162 -11.42 22.72 1.20
N GLY A 163 -12.32 22.23 2.06
CA GLY A 163 -12.55 22.75 3.40
C GLY A 163 -11.37 22.53 4.34
N ARG A 164 -11.36 23.24 5.47
CA ARG A 164 -10.33 23.09 6.52
C ARG A 164 -10.44 21.74 7.19
N LEU A 165 -9.29 21.23 7.66
CA LEU A 165 -9.18 19.94 8.35
C LEU A 165 -8.90 20.19 9.83
N LYS A 166 -9.78 19.67 10.70
CA LYS A 166 -9.65 19.76 12.16
C LYS A 166 -9.25 18.41 12.73
N PHE A 167 -8.33 18.40 13.66
CA PHE A 167 -7.97 17.21 14.44
C PHE A 167 -9.09 16.86 15.41
N VAL A 168 -9.36 15.55 15.59
CA VAL A 168 -10.41 15.02 16.46
C VAL A 168 -9.75 14.19 17.56
N PRO A 169 -9.41 14.77 18.73
CA PRO A 169 -8.73 14.07 19.82
C PRO A 169 -9.51 12.86 20.32
N GLU A 170 -10.83 12.98 20.47
CA GLU A 170 -11.71 11.96 21.04
C GLU A 170 -11.75 10.67 20.19
N GLU A 171 -11.50 10.78 18.91
CA GLU A 171 -11.43 9.66 17.97
C GLU A 171 -10.01 9.19 17.70
N SER A 172 -9.01 9.88 18.22
CA SER A 172 -7.58 9.62 17.99
C SER A 172 -6.96 8.85 19.15
N LYS A 173 -6.05 7.91 18.84
CA LYS A 173 -5.27 7.18 19.86
C LYS A 173 -4.20 8.05 20.51
N TYR A 174 -3.66 9.02 19.76
CA TYR A 174 -2.58 9.90 20.20
C TYR A 174 -2.94 11.36 19.99
N GLU A 175 -2.51 12.20 20.89
CA GLU A 175 -2.55 13.65 20.72
C GLU A 175 -1.53 14.13 19.69
N ILE A 176 -1.80 15.25 19.04
CA ILE A 176 -0.84 15.93 18.20
C ILE A 176 -0.23 17.11 18.96
N TRP A 177 1.09 17.09 19.08
CA TRP A 177 1.85 18.27 19.51
C TRP A 177 1.90 19.26 18.34
N THR A 178 1.00 20.23 18.34
CA THR A 178 1.10 21.34 17.39
C THR A 178 2.11 22.35 17.97
N ALA A 179 3.17 22.61 17.23
CA ALA A 179 4.15 23.64 17.58
C ALA A 179 3.59 25.08 17.44
N ASN A 180 2.27 25.23 17.40
CA ASN A 180 1.62 26.54 17.30
C ASN A 180 1.15 27.02 18.68
N PRO A 181 1.82 28.00 19.30
CA PRO A 181 1.48 28.52 20.63
C PRO A 181 0.05 29.07 20.76
N ARG A 182 -0.55 29.51 19.64
CA ARG A 182 -1.93 30.04 19.64
C ARG A 182 -3.01 28.97 19.86
N LEU A 183 -2.72 27.69 19.55
CA LEU A 183 -3.66 26.60 19.80
C LEU A 183 -3.53 26.02 21.21
N GLN A 184 -2.37 26.17 21.84
CA GLN A 184 -2.17 25.83 23.26
C GLN A 184 -2.96 26.73 24.21
N ALA A 185 -3.11 28.00 23.87
CA ALA A 185 -3.89 28.96 24.70
C ALA A 185 -5.39 28.64 24.76
N VAL A 186 -5.95 28.07 23.66
CA VAL A 186 -7.37 27.71 23.60
C VAL A 186 -7.67 26.45 24.41
N SER A 187 -6.78 25.48 24.45
CA SER A 187 -6.93 24.27 25.28
C SER A 187 -6.84 24.61 26.78
N GLN A 188 -5.89 25.46 27.18
CA GLN A 188 -5.73 25.88 28.58
C GLN A 188 -6.86 26.78 29.08
N LEU A 189 -7.57 27.49 28.19
CA LEU A 189 -8.77 28.27 28.55
C LEU A 189 -9.98 27.37 28.74
N ALA A 190 -10.15 26.31 27.94
CA ALA A 190 -11.23 25.35 28.09
C ALA A 190 -11.18 24.62 29.45
N ASP A 191 -9.97 24.23 29.89
CA ASP A 191 -9.78 23.54 31.17
C ASP A 191 -10.04 24.46 32.40
N ARG A 192 -9.94 25.78 32.25
CA ARG A 192 -10.24 26.75 33.34
C ARG A 192 -11.71 27.00 33.53
N PHE A 193 -12.55 26.79 32.51
CA PHE A 193 -14.00 26.98 32.61
C PHE A 193 -14.79 25.71 32.95
N SER A 194 -14.12 24.57 33.16
CA SER A 194 -14.76 23.30 33.54
C SER A 194 -14.73 23.02 35.05
N HIS A 195 -14.28 23.99 35.86
CA HIS A 195 -14.16 23.89 37.32
C HIS A 195 -14.82 25.08 38.08
N GLU A 196 -15.88 25.63 37.52
CA GLU A 196 -16.81 26.49 38.30
C GLU A 196 -18.23 25.93 38.30
#